data_b29ff979894c4efa52ce03cb5ebbfa5b
#
_entry.id   b29ff979894c4efa52ce03cb5ebbfa5b
#
_cell.length_a   1.000
_cell.length_b   1.000
_cell.length_c   1.000
_cell.angle_alpha   90.00
_cell.angle_beta   90.00
_cell.angle_gamma   90.00
#
_symmetry.space_group_name_H-M   'P 1'
#
loop_
_entity.id
_entity.type
_entity.pdbx_description
1 polymer ?
#
loop_
_entity_poly.entity_id
_entity_poly.type
_entity_poly.pdbx_seq_one_letter_code
_entity_poly.pdbx_strand_id
1 'polypeptide(L)'
;MSAIEAVLLDLGNVLAFHDDPVLFRRMSEWGGAPFAVVRERMLALWDPINRGTLAGDELRRAVCMAAGAAHPMDAEPFFAMWNCHFRVHHELLPVVDALLGRVKVVLVTNVNALHWRYVRPLIPQFDRFSGFVVSCALGMAKPDAAMFENALAQAQVGPAKAAYFDDIPLYVEAARALGMVAQVFTDAPTFRRQLAELGLRI
;
A
#
# COMPACT_ATOMS: atom_id res chain seq x y z
N MET A 1 -25.99 -13.92 2.96
CA MET A 1 -25.03 -12.86 2.54
C MET A 1 -24.99 -12.83 1.02
N SER A 2 -24.92 -11.65 0.40
CA SER A 2 -24.70 -11.55 -1.05
C SER A 2 -23.37 -12.18 -1.43
N ALA A 3 -23.27 -12.83 -2.59
CA ALA A 3 -22.00 -13.37 -3.05
C ALA A 3 -20.97 -12.22 -3.25
N ILE A 4 -19.73 -12.42 -2.81
CA ILE A 4 -18.64 -11.48 -3.05
C ILE A 4 -18.24 -11.52 -4.53
N GLU A 5 -18.24 -10.37 -5.17
CA GLU A 5 -17.93 -10.19 -6.60
C GLU A 5 -16.59 -9.45 -6.81
N ALA A 6 -16.10 -8.76 -5.76
CA ALA A 6 -14.79 -8.09 -5.79
C ALA A 6 -14.01 -8.28 -4.49
N VAL A 7 -12.69 -8.40 -4.63
CA VAL A 7 -11.73 -8.36 -3.51
C VAL A 7 -10.83 -7.15 -3.69
N LEU A 8 -10.82 -6.28 -2.68
CA LEU A 8 -9.97 -5.11 -2.60
C LEU A 8 -8.80 -5.43 -1.67
N LEU A 9 -7.58 -5.17 -2.12
CA LEU A 9 -6.37 -5.50 -1.38
C LEU A 9 -5.52 -4.27 -1.15
N ASP A 10 -4.95 -4.13 0.04
CA ASP A 10 -3.83 -3.21 0.25
C ASP A 10 -2.54 -3.76 -0.34
N LEU A 11 -1.53 -2.90 -0.45
CA LEU A 11 -0.18 -3.23 -0.86
C LEU A 11 0.73 -3.52 0.35
N GLY A 12 0.83 -2.55 1.26
CA GLY A 12 1.76 -2.57 2.38
C GLY A 12 1.44 -3.70 3.36
N ASN A 13 2.44 -4.52 3.72
CA ASN A 13 2.30 -5.69 4.59
C ASN A 13 1.22 -6.70 4.17
N VAL A 14 0.57 -6.50 3.03
CA VAL A 14 -0.35 -7.44 2.36
C VAL A 14 0.35 -8.06 1.16
N LEU A 15 0.51 -7.34 0.07
CA LEU A 15 1.16 -7.84 -1.16
C LEU A 15 2.68 -7.62 -1.17
N ALA A 16 3.15 -6.62 -0.44
CA ALA A 16 4.57 -6.33 -0.27
C ALA A 16 4.86 -5.89 1.16
N PHE A 17 5.79 -6.56 1.82
CA PHE A 17 6.30 -6.12 3.11
C PHE A 17 7.11 -4.84 2.95
N HIS A 18 6.99 -3.95 3.92
CA HIS A 18 7.88 -2.81 4.09
C HIS A 18 8.28 -2.65 5.57
N ASP A 19 9.50 -2.19 5.79
CA ASP A 19 10.08 -2.02 7.12
C ASP A 19 10.66 -0.60 7.23
N ASP A 20 9.82 0.35 7.63
CA ASP A 20 10.23 1.76 7.79
C ASP A 20 11.45 1.94 8.71
N PRO A 21 11.59 1.24 9.84
CA PRO A 21 12.82 1.21 10.62
C PRO A 21 14.10 0.88 9.83
N VAL A 22 14.03 0.00 8.84
CA VAL A 22 15.19 -0.28 7.96
C VAL A 22 15.53 0.94 7.11
N LEU A 23 14.53 1.58 6.51
CA LEU A 23 14.72 2.81 5.75
C LEU A 23 15.31 3.91 6.63
N PHE A 24 14.74 4.16 7.81
CA PHE A 24 15.20 5.23 8.70
C PHE A 24 16.62 5.02 9.22
N ARG A 25 17.03 3.77 9.46
CA ARG A 25 18.44 3.45 9.77
C ARG A 25 19.37 3.78 8.63
N ARG A 26 19.03 3.38 7.40
CA ARG A 26 19.80 3.71 6.20
C ARG A 26 19.93 5.21 5.99
N MET A 27 18.85 5.95 6.19
CA MET A 27 18.85 7.41 6.14
C MET A 27 19.74 8.03 7.21
N SER A 28 19.66 7.53 8.45
CA SER A 28 20.49 7.98 9.57
C SER A 28 21.99 7.74 9.33
N GLU A 29 22.33 6.53 8.87
CA GLU A 29 23.73 6.16 8.53
C GLU A 29 24.31 7.03 7.42
N TRP A 30 23.50 7.34 6.41
CA TRP A 30 23.94 8.16 5.28
C TRP A 30 23.97 9.66 5.60
N GLY A 31 22.92 10.19 6.22
CA GLY A 31 22.74 11.64 6.42
C GLY A 31 23.34 12.18 7.72
N GLY A 32 23.63 11.29 8.68
CA GLY A 32 24.26 11.61 9.95
C GLY A 32 23.32 12.07 11.06
N ALA A 33 22.03 12.30 10.80
CA ALA A 33 21.08 12.57 11.87
C ALA A 33 20.78 11.31 12.70
N PRO A 34 20.60 11.40 14.03
CA PRO A 34 20.24 10.27 14.86
C PRO A 34 18.92 9.61 14.38
N PHE A 35 18.82 8.27 14.49
CA PHE A 35 17.64 7.51 14.06
C PHE A 35 16.31 8.08 14.60
N ALA A 36 16.26 8.48 15.87
CA ALA A 36 15.04 9.03 16.47
C ALA A 36 14.61 10.34 15.79
N VAL A 37 15.58 11.19 15.42
CA VAL A 37 15.35 12.45 14.71
C VAL A 37 14.87 12.18 13.27
N VAL A 38 15.50 11.25 12.58
CA VAL A 38 15.06 10.83 11.22
C VAL A 38 13.62 10.32 11.27
N ARG A 39 13.32 9.41 12.21
CA ARG A 39 11.99 8.87 12.39
C ARG A 39 10.94 9.96 12.63
N GLU A 40 11.19 10.88 13.55
CA GLU A 40 10.28 11.98 13.85
C GLU A 40 10.00 12.84 12.61
N ARG A 41 11.05 13.26 11.91
CA ARG A 41 10.93 14.08 10.70
C ARG A 41 10.20 13.35 9.58
N MET A 42 10.48 12.06 9.40
CA MET A 42 9.82 11.26 8.36
C MET A 42 8.33 11.05 8.65
N LEU A 43 7.96 10.81 9.92
CA LEU A 43 6.53 10.70 10.29
C LEU A 43 5.74 11.97 9.96
N ALA A 44 6.35 13.15 10.07
CA ALA A 44 5.73 14.43 9.69
C ALA A 44 5.58 14.59 8.16
N LEU A 45 6.39 13.87 7.36
CA LEU A 45 6.37 13.94 5.90
C LEU A 45 5.46 12.87 5.25
N TRP A 46 5.04 11.83 6.00
CA TRP A 46 4.32 10.69 5.40
C TRP A 46 3.00 11.08 4.72
N ASP A 47 2.18 11.92 5.35
CA ASP A 47 0.89 12.31 4.75
C ASP A 47 1.07 13.06 3.42
N PRO A 48 1.84 14.16 3.34
CA PRO A 48 2.07 14.84 2.07
C PRO A 48 2.77 13.96 1.02
N ILE A 49 3.64 13.04 1.43
CA ILE A 49 4.30 12.08 0.53
C ILE A 49 3.26 11.09 -0.03
N ASN A 50 2.42 10.50 0.81
CA ASN A 50 1.43 9.51 0.40
C ASN A 50 0.28 10.14 -0.40
N ARG A 51 -0.07 11.39 -0.15
CA ARG A 51 -1.04 12.13 -0.97
C ARG A 51 -0.43 12.68 -2.26
N GLY A 52 0.89 12.57 -2.47
CA GLY A 52 1.56 13.07 -3.67
C GLY A 52 1.72 14.59 -3.73
N THR A 53 1.38 15.33 -2.68
CA THR A 53 1.60 16.79 -2.58
C THR A 53 3.08 17.12 -2.37
N LEU A 54 3.85 16.18 -1.84
CA LEU A 54 5.31 16.22 -1.79
C LEU A 54 5.87 15.09 -2.67
N ALA A 55 6.40 15.44 -3.84
CA ALA A 55 6.81 14.49 -4.87
C ALA A 55 8.10 14.92 -5.60
N GLY A 56 8.62 14.05 -6.47
CA GLY A 56 9.75 14.36 -7.34
C GLY A 56 10.99 14.83 -6.59
N ASP A 57 11.63 15.87 -7.10
CA ASP A 57 12.84 16.45 -6.51
C ASP A 57 12.62 17.11 -5.14
N GLU A 58 11.42 17.64 -4.90
CA GLU A 58 11.09 18.21 -3.59
C GLU A 58 11.04 17.12 -2.52
N LEU A 59 10.42 15.97 -2.81
CA LEU A 59 10.44 14.80 -1.93
C LEU A 59 11.89 14.37 -1.65
N ARG A 60 12.71 14.23 -2.69
CA ARG A 60 14.10 13.81 -2.55
C ARG A 60 14.89 14.76 -1.62
N ARG A 61 14.75 16.08 -1.81
CA ARG A 61 15.37 17.10 -0.96
C ARG A 61 14.87 17.02 0.48
N ALA A 62 13.56 16.95 0.69
CA ALA A 62 12.97 16.90 2.02
C ALA A 62 13.42 15.65 2.80
N VAL A 63 13.47 14.49 2.16
CA VAL A 63 13.94 13.23 2.75
C VAL A 63 15.44 13.31 3.10
N CYS A 64 16.27 13.86 2.21
CA CYS A 64 17.69 14.05 2.49
C CYS A 64 17.93 15.01 3.64
N MET A 65 17.18 16.10 3.72
CA MET A 65 17.21 17.02 4.87
C MET A 65 16.74 16.35 6.15
N ALA A 66 15.69 15.53 6.09
CA ALA A 66 15.22 14.74 7.23
C ALA A 66 16.31 13.80 7.75
N ALA A 67 17.12 13.23 6.86
CA ALA A 67 18.28 12.41 7.19
C ALA A 67 19.47 13.20 7.81
N GLY A 68 19.46 14.54 7.74
CA GLY A 68 20.51 15.42 8.25
C GLY A 68 21.59 15.80 7.22
N ALA A 69 21.40 15.44 5.96
CA ALA A 69 22.38 15.74 4.92
C ALA A 69 22.36 17.21 4.52
N ALA A 70 23.53 17.79 4.28
CA ALA A 70 23.69 19.17 3.80
C ALA A 70 23.29 19.35 2.33
N HIS A 71 23.42 18.27 1.54
CA HIS A 71 23.08 18.25 0.13
C HIS A 71 22.23 17.03 -0.20
N PRO A 72 21.31 17.10 -1.17
CA PRO A 72 20.51 15.95 -1.57
C PRO A 72 21.38 14.88 -2.25
N MET A 73 21.08 13.61 -1.99
CA MET A 73 21.64 12.46 -2.71
C MET A 73 21.23 12.53 -4.19
N ASP A 74 22.07 12.04 -5.10
CA ASP A 74 21.70 11.91 -6.50
C ASP A 74 20.50 10.99 -6.69
N ALA A 75 19.77 11.15 -7.80
CA ALA A 75 18.46 10.53 -8.01
C ALA A 75 18.52 8.99 -7.98
N GLU A 76 19.52 8.37 -8.60
CA GLU A 76 19.63 6.90 -8.69
C GLU A 76 19.97 6.25 -7.34
N PRO A 77 21.04 6.66 -6.61
CA PRO A 77 21.30 6.14 -5.27
C PRO A 77 20.17 6.48 -4.28
N PHE A 78 19.51 7.64 -4.40
CA PHE A 78 18.34 7.96 -3.61
C PHE A 78 17.21 6.96 -3.86
N PHE A 79 16.90 6.66 -5.12
CA PHE A 79 15.86 5.70 -5.47
C PHE A 79 16.15 4.30 -4.90
N ALA A 80 17.40 3.86 -4.96
CA ALA A 80 17.82 2.59 -4.37
C ALA A 80 17.67 2.58 -2.84
N MET A 81 18.12 3.63 -2.16
CA MET A 81 17.97 3.78 -0.70
C MET A 81 16.50 3.84 -0.31
N TRP A 82 15.70 4.66 -1.01
CA TRP A 82 14.28 4.91 -0.71
C TRP A 82 13.43 3.64 -0.77
N ASN A 83 13.79 2.70 -1.63
CA ASN A 83 13.04 1.46 -1.85
C ASN A 83 13.66 0.23 -1.18
N CYS A 84 14.78 0.35 -0.46
CA CYS A 84 15.56 -0.79 0.07
C CYS A 84 14.81 -1.67 1.10
N HIS A 85 13.71 -1.18 1.62
CA HIS A 85 12.93 -1.82 2.69
C HIS A 85 11.72 -2.62 2.19
N PHE A 86 11.48 -2.65 0.86
CA PHE A 86 10.39 -3.43 0.26
C PHE A 86 10.81 -4.86 -0.08
N ARG A 87 9.90 -5.80 0.18
CA ARG A 87 10.00 -7.21 -0.25
C ARG A 87 8.63 -7.72 -0.66
N VAL A 88 8.53 -8.40 -1.79
CA VAL A 88 7.28 -9.02 -2.25
C VAL A 88 6.85 -10.14 -1.28
N HIS A 89 5.56 -10.22 -0.98
CA HIS A 89 4.97 -11.29 -0.19
C HIS A 89 4.69 -12.51 -1.08
N HIS A 90 5.73 -13.25 -1.43
CA HIS A 90 5.66 -14.36 -2.39
C HIS A 90 4.66 -15.46 -1.99
N GLU A 91 4.44 -15.69 -0.70
CA GLU A 91 3.47 -16.70 -0.21
C GLU A 91 2.01 -16.32 -0.52
N LEU A 92 1.74 -15.03 -0.69
CA LEU A 92 0.39 -14.54 -1.00
C LEU A 92 0.07 -14.59 -2.50
N LEU A 93 1.07 -14.50 -3.37
CA LEU A 93 0.86 -14.42 -4.83
C LEU A 93 0.05 -15.60 -5.39
N PRO A 94 0.25 -16.88 -4.98
CA PRO A 94 -0.60 -17.98 -5.42
C PRO A 94 -2.07 -17.84 -4.99
N VAL A 95 -2.34 -17.19 -3.85
CA VAL A 95 -3.70 -16.91 -3.38
C VAL A 95 -4.35 -15.85 -4.27
N VAL A 96 -3.59 -14.81 -4.61
CA VAL A 96 -4.03 -13.77 -5.53
C VAL A 96 -4.30 -14.35 -6.92
N ASP A 97 -3.43 -15.22 -7.43
CA ASP A 97 -3.64 -15.89 -8.71
C ASP A 97 -4.93 -16.72 -8.75
N ALA A 98 -5.26 -17.38 -7.64
CA ALA A 98 -6.49 -18.16 -7.53
C ALA A 98 -7.76 -17.29 -7.45
N LEU A 99 -7.66 -16.04 -7.00
CA LEU A 99 -8.76 -15.05 -7.02
C LEU A 99 -8.98 -14.49 -8.43
N LEU A 100 -7.88 -14.23 -9.15
CA LEU A 100 -7.92 -13.66 -10.49
C LEU A 100 -8.68 -14.58 -11.46
N GLY A 101 -9.68 -14.03 -12.14
CA GLY A 101 -10.59 -14.79 -13.01
C GLY A 101 -11.85 -15.36 -12.32
N ARG A 102 -11.92 -15.26 -10.96
CA ARG A 102 -13.12 -15.64 -10.19
C ARG A 102 -13.90 -14.42 -9.71
N VAL A 103 -13.18 -13.41 -9.26
CA VAL A 103 -13.71 -12.13 -8.80
C VAL A 103 -12.86 -11.00 -9.36
N LYS A 104 -13.39 -9.79 -9.34
CA LYS A 104 -12.60 -8.61 -9.63
C LYS A 104 -11.61 -8.35 -8.48
N VAL A 105 -10.36 -8.04 -8.81
CA VAL A 105 -9.36 -7.69 -7.81
C VAL A 105 -8.91 -6.25 -8.06
N VAL A 106 -8.99 -5.40 -7.03
CA VAL A 106 -8.60 -3.99 -7.08
C VAL A 106 -7.60 -3.70 -5.97
N LEU A 107 -6.53 -2.98 -6.30
CA LEU A 107 -5.58 -2.46 -5.31
C LEU A 107 -6.09 -1.15 -4.71
N VAL A 108 -6.00 -0.99 -3.39
CA VAL A 108 -6.33 0.26 -2.68
C VAL A 108 -5.20 0.57 -1.71
N THR A 109 -4.31 1.49 -2.07
CA THR A 109 -3.07 1.67 -1.32
C THR A 109 -2.70 3.13 -1.05
N ASN A 110 -2.15 3.37 0.15
CA ASN A 110 -1.44 4.60 0.47
C ASN A 110 0.04 4.42 0.13
N VAL A 111 0.47 4.97 -1.01
CA VAL A 111 1.85 4.82 -1.48
C VAL A 111 2.28 6.04 -2.30
N ASN A 112 3.53 6.42 -2.19
CA ASN A 112 4.10 7.48 -3.02
C ASN A 112 4.54 6.97 -4.41
N ALA A 113 4.72 7.90 -5.34
CA ALA A 113 5.01 7.59 -6.74
C ALA A 113 6.32 6.80 -6.94
N LEU A 114 7.36 7.02 -6.10
CA LEU A 114 8.63 6.30 -6.22
C LEU A 114 8.52 4.87 -5.71
N HIS A 115 7.84 4.64 -4.59
CA HIS A 115 7.55 3.29 -4.08
C HIS A 115 6.65 2.54 -5.08
N TRP A 116 5.59 3.18 -5.60
CA TRP A 116 4.71 2.56 -6.59
C TRP A 116 5.46 2.17 -7.86
N ARG A 117 6.29 3.07 -8.39
CA ARG A 117 7.17 2.79 -9.55
C ARG A 117 8.10 1.59 -9.31
N TYR A 118 8.60 1.44 -8.08
CA TYR A 118 9.48 0.35 -7.69
C TYR A 118 8.75 -0.98 -7.54
N VAL A 119 7.63 -1.00 -6.80
CA VAL A 119 6.95 -2.25 -6.42
C VAL A 119 6.10 -2.82 -7.56
N ARG A 120 5.48 -1.96 -8.38
CA ARG A 120 4.55 -2.40 -9.43
C ARG A 120 5.13 -3.47 -10.39
N PRO A 121 6.35 -3.34 -10.92
CA PRO A 121 6.92 -4.36 -11.81
C PRO A 121 7.35 -5.65 -11.09
N LEU A 122 7.43 -5.66 -9.75
CA LEU A 122 7.83 -6.83 -8.98
C LEU A 122 6.67 -7.82 -8.75
N ILE A 123 5.42 -7.43 -9.02
CA ILE A 123 4.21 -8.23 -8.81
C ILE A 123 3.49 -8.41 -10.15
N PRO A 124 3.81 -9.46 -10.92
CA PRO A 124 3.20 -9.68 -12.26
C PRO A 124 1.68 -9.81 -12.23
N GLN A 125 1.08 -10.23 -11.11
CA GLN A 125 -0.36 -10.35 -10.91
C GLN A 125 -1.09 -9.02 -11.17
N PHE A 126 -0.43 -7.89 -10.98
CA PHE A 126 -1.02 -6.57 -11.21
C PHE A 126 -1.51 -6.37 -12.65
N ASP A 127 -0.92 -7.04 -13.64
CA ASP A 127 -1.39 -6.93 -15.03
C ASP A 127 -2.79 -7.54 -15.26
N ARG A 128 -3.29 -8.31 -14.28
CA ARG A 128 -4.61 -8.94 -14.29
C ARG A 128 -5.59 -8.32 -13.30
N PHE A 129 -5.18 -7.27 -12.54
CA PHE A 129 -6.08 -6.57 -11.63
C PHE A 129 -7.11 -5.75 -12.41
N SER A 130 -8.31 -5.64 -11.83
CA SER A 130 -9.41 -4.87 -12.42
C SER A 130 -9.25 -3.37 -12.24
N GLY A 131 -8.39 -2.93 -11.32
CA GLY A 131 -8.16 -1.52 -11.06
C GLY A 131 -7.12 -1.23 -9.98
N PHE A 132 -6.73 0.04 -9.90
CA PHE A 132 -5.73 0.56 -8.95
C PHE A 132 -6.20 1.89 -8.38
N VAL A 133 -6.31 1.94 -7.06
CA VAL A 133 -6.57 3.17 -6.31
C VAL A 133 -5.29 3.50 -5.53
N VAL A 134 -4.51 4.40 -6.09
CA VAL A 134 -3.18 4.78 -5.61
C VAL A 134 -3.23 6.20 -5.07
N SER A 135 -2.98 6.38 -3.79
CA SER A 135 -3.18 7.63 -3.07
C SER A 135 -2.48 8.83 -3.69
N CYS A 136 -1.20 8.69 -4.03
CA CYS A 136 -0.43 9.80 -4.63
C CYS A 136 -0.90 10.22 -6.02
N ALA A 137 -1.60 9.36 -6.75
CA ALA A 137 -2.16 9.70 -8.06
C ALA A 137 -3.50 10.44 -7.94
N LEU A 138 -4.20 10.26 -6.81
CA LEU A 138 -5.54 10.80 -6.58
C LEU A 138 -5.54 12.02 -5.65
N GLY A 139 -4.43 12.32 -4.96
CA GLY A 139 -4.36 13.41 -3.98
C GLY A 139 -5.11 13.11 -2.68
N MET A 140 -5.53 11.86 -2.46
CA MET A 140 -6.29 11.42 -1.29
C MET A 140 -5.67 10.15 -0.70
N ALA A 141 -6.00 9.80 0.54
CA ALA A 141 -5.42 8.64 1.21
C ALA A 141 -6.44 7.94 2.11
N LYS A 142 -6.30 6.63 2.30
CA LYS A 142 -7.03 5.92 3.37
C LYS A 142 -6.74 6.59 4.71
N PRO A 143 -7.72 6.81 5.59
CA PRO A 143 -9.08 6.24 5.59
C PRO A 143 -10.15 7.09 4.86
N ASP A 144 -9.79 8.05 3.98
CA ASP A 144 -10.77 8.86 3.27
C ASP A 144 -11.76 7.96 2.51
N ALA A 145 -13.07 8.16 2.69
CA ALA A 145 -14.12 7.35 2.06
C ALA A 145 -13.98 7.29 0.54
N ALA A 146 -13.57 8.39 -0.09
CA ALA A 146 -13.37 8.50 -1.53
C ALA A 146 -12.37 7.49 -2.10
N MET A 147 -11.40 7.00 -1.33
CA MET A 147 -10.48 5.93 -1.75
C MET A 147 -11.24 4.63 -2.00
N PHE A 148 -12.15 4.27 -1.10
CA PHE A 148 -12.95 3.05 -1.19
C PHE A 148 -14.06 3.16 -2.23
N GLU A 149 -14.71 4.32 -2.33
CA GLU A 149 -15.72 4.60 -3.34
C GLU A 149 -15.13 4.51 -4.76
N ASN A 150 -13.91 5.03 -4.95
CA ASN A 150 -13.18 4.89 -6.21
C ASN A 150 -12.90 3.40 -6.54
N ALA A 151 -12.50 2.61 -5.55
CA ALA A 151 -12.26 1.18 -5.73
C ALA A 151 -13.55 0.41 -6.10
N LEU A 152 -14.67 0.71 -5.44
CA LEU A 152 -15.97 0.14 -5.76
C LEU A 152 -16.42 0.51 -7.18
N ALA A 153 -16.19 1.76 -7.59
CA ALA A 153 -16.48 2.22 -8.95
C ALA A 153 -15.64 1.48 -10.00
N GLN A 154 -14.32 1.32 -9.78
CA GLN A 154 -13.45 0.54 -10.67
C GLN A 154 -13.85 -0.94 -10.71
N ALA A 155 -14.22 -1.52 -9.57
CA ALA A 155 -14.76 -2.88 -9.51
C ALA A 155 -16.18 -3.01 -10.09
N GLN A 156 -16.92 -1.91 -10.25
CA GLN A 156 -18.32 -1.89 -10.67
C GLN A 156 -19.23 -2.76 -9.79
N VAL A 157 -19.04 -2.71 -8.47
CA VAL A 157 -19.85 -3.45 -7.49
C VAL A 157 -20.33 -2.54 -6.38
N GLY A 158 -21.46 -2.91 -5.77
CA GLY A 158 -21.90 -2.27 -4.53
C GLY A 158 -21.09 -2.73 -3.31
N PRO A 159 -21.04 -1.92 -2.23
CA PRO A 159 -20.23 -2.22 -1.05
C PRO A 159 -20.49 -3.62 -0.46
N ALA A 160 -21.73 -4.06 -0.35
CA ALA A 160 -22.09 -5.36 0.20
C ALA A 160 -21.58 -6.58 -0.60
N LYS A 161 -21.07 -6.37 -1.83
CA LYS A 161 -20.49 -7.38 -2.70
C LYS A 161 -18.95 -7.29 -2.79
N ALA A 162 -18.35 -6.36 -2.05
CA ALA A 162 -16.91 -6.16 -1.99
C ALA A 162 -16.35 -6.64 -0.65
N ALA A 163 -15.24 -7.39 -0.71
CA ALA A 163 -14.45 -7.74 0.46
C ALA A 163 -13.13 -6.95 0.44
N TYR A 164 -12.77 -6.32 1.54
CA TYR A 164 -11.52 -5.54 1.68
C TYR A 164 -10.59 -6.14 2.73
N PHE A 165 -9.28 -6.16 2.43
CA PHE A 165 -8.25 -6.67 3.33
C PHE A 165 -7.07 -5.70 3.41
N ASP A 166 -6.70 -5.35 4.65
CA ASP A 166 -5.65 -4.40 4.99
C ASP A 166 -5.05 -4.76 6.35
N ASP A 167 -3.78 -4.53 6.57
CA ASP A 167 -3.11 -4.79 7.86
C ASP A 167 -3.43 -3.74 8.94
N ILE A 168 -3.97 -2.57 8.55
CA ILE A 168 -4.28 -1.46 9.44
C ILE A 168 -5.76 -1.48 9.83
N PRO A 169 -6.10 -1.75 11.11
CA PRO A 169 -7.49 -1.83 11.57
C PRO A 169 -8.31 -0.57 11.27
N LEU A 170 -7.71 0.63 11.35
CA LEU A 170 -8.39 1.89 11.05
C LEU A 170 -8.96 1.91 9.62
N TYR A 171 -8.23 1.37 8.63
CA TYR A 171 -8.68 1.33 7.24
C TYR A 171 -9.75 0.26 7.02
N VAL A 172 -9.66 -0.84 7.75
CA VAL A 172 -10.70 -1.88 7.76
C VAL A 172 -12.01 -1.34 8.31
N GLU A 173 -11.98 -0.59 9.41
CA GLU A 173 -13.18 0.04 9.98
C GLU A 173 -13.79 1.09 9.06
N ALA A 174 -12.99 1.89 8.37
CA ALA A 174 -13.48 2.85 7.38
C ALA A 174 -14.21 2.14 6.21
N ALA A 175 -13.69 1.02 5.74
CA ALA A 175 -14.36 0.21 4.72
C ALA A 175 -15.67 -0.41 5.22
N ARG A 176 -15.71 -0.90 6.47
CA ARG A 176 -16.93 -1.40 7.12
C ARG A 176 -18.01 -0.33 7.23
N ALA A 177 -17.63 0.88 7.58
CA ALA A 177 -18.56 2.02 7.68
C ALA A 177 -19.28 2.32 6.35
N LEU A 178 -18.67 1.96 5.22
CA LEU A 178 -19.27 2.07 3.88
C LEU A 178 -20.11 0.84 3.49
N GLY A 179 -20.22 -0.16 4.36
CA GLY A 179 -21.02 -1.37 4.13
C GLY A 179 -20.27 -2.50 3.40
N MET A 180 -18.95 -2.42 3.29
CA MET A 180 -18.14 -3.52 2.76
C MET A 180 -17.93 -4.62 3.80
N VAL A 181 -17.69 -5.83 3.35
CA VAL A 181 -17.12 -6.89 4.20
C VAL A 181 -15.63 -6.63 4.29
N ALA A 182 -15.13 -6.21 5.45
CA ALA A 182 -13.73 -5.90 5.59
C ALA A 182 -13.10 -6.62 6.78
N GLN A 183 -11.88 -7.14 6.60
CA GLN A 183 -11.16 -7.92 7.59
C GLN A 183 -9.70 -7.49 7.67
N VAL A 184 -9.13 -7.57 8.87
CA VAL A 184 -7.71 -7.32 9.07
C VAL A 184 -6.92 -8.48 8.47
N PHE A 185 -5.99 -8.15 7.59
CA PHE A 185 -5.01 -9.09 7.07
C PHE A 185 -3.92 -9.32 8.11
N THR A 186 -3.55 -10.57 8.34
CA THR A 186 -2.45 -10.94 9.24
C THR A 186 -1.39 -11.81 8.55
N ASP A 187 -1.83 -12.80 7.79
CA ASP A 187 -0.97 -13.76 7.10
C ASP A 187 -1.73 -14.49 5.98
N ALA A 188 -1.03 -15.16 5.09
CA ALA A 188 -1.61 -15.87 3.97
C ALA A 188 -2.53 -17.05 4.37
N PRO A 189 -2.23 -17.89 5.39
CA PRO A 189 -3.15 -18.91 5.87
C PRO A 189 -4.47 -18.35 6.40
N THR A 190 -4.41 -17.29 7.20
CA THR A 190 -5.59 -16.61 7.74
C THR A 190 -6.43 -15.99 6.61
N PHE A 191 -5.79 -15.34 5.65
CA PHE A 191 -6.45 -14.77 4.49
C PHE A 191 -7.20 -15.84 3.67
N ARG A 192 -6.58 -17.02 3.42
CA ARG A 192 -7.28 -18.14 2.74
C ARG A 192 -8.54 -18.59 3.49
N ARG A 193 -8.46 -18.69 4.83
CA ARG A 193 -9.61 -19.05 5.66
C ARG A 193 -10.72 -17.99 5.56
N GLN A 194 -10.36 -16.71 5.69
CA GLN A 194 -11.28 -15.58 5.57
C GLN A 194 -11.99 -15.58 4.20
N LEU A 195 -11.27 -15.83 3.11
CA LEU A 195 -11.84 -15.95 1.77
C LEU A 195 -12.81 -17.13 1.67
N ALA A 196 -12.46 -18.28 2.26
CA ALA A 196 -13.35 -19.46 2.26
C ALA A 196 -14.66 -19.20 3.02
N GLU A 197 -14.63 -18.46 4.13
CA GLU A 197 -15.81 -18.03 4.89
C GLU A 197 -16.72 -17.11 4.07
N LEU A 198 -16.15 -16.36 3.13
CA LEU A 198 -16.87 -15.51 2.17
C LEU A 198 -17.36 -16.28 0.92
N GLY A 199 -17.16 -17.59 0.88
CA GLY A 199 -17.53 -18.44 -0.26
C GLY A 199 -16.49 -18.50 -1.39
N LEU A 200 -15.35 -17.83 -1.24
CA LEU A 200 -14.24 -17.84 -2.19
C LEU A 200 -13.25 -18.94 -1.84
N ARG A 201 -13.63 -20.20 -2.06
CA ARG A 201 -12.73 -21.36 -1.83
C ARG A 201 -11.67 -21.44 -2.94
N ILE A 202 -10.42 -21.22 -2.56
CA ILE A 202 -9.25 -21.16 -3.43
C ILE A 202 -8.10 -22.01 -2.89
#